data_218ba65301adab5d30d72ab96200c89b
#
_entry.id   218ba65301adab5d30d72ab96200c89b
#
_cell.length_a   1.000
_cell.length_b   1.000
_cell.length_c   1.000
_cell.angle_alpha   90.00
_cell.angle_beta   90.00
_cell.angle_gamma   90.00
#
_symmetry.space_group_name_H-M   'P 1'
#
loop_
_entity.id
_entity.type
_entity.pdbx_description
1 polymer ?
#
loop_
_entity_poly.entity_id
_entity_poly.type
_entity_poly.pdbx_seq_one_letter_code
_entity_poly.pdbx_strand_id
1 'polypeptide(L)'
;MLPRTIPGLFSRRLFSASTRMASTTPMEDLMRDKLTHALTPSTLVIRNDSHLHAHHSAMQGSTSKETHFHVTIVSDAFESKMQPARHRMVYALLKEEMAQEGGIHALQLKTKTPAEEQREKERKA
;
A
#
# COMPACT_ATOMS: atom_id res chain seq x y z
N MET A 1 45.47 43.04 11.19
CA MET A 1 44.72 41.81 11.41
C MET A 1 43.57 41.77 10.45
N LEU A 2 43.67 40.90 9.47
CA LEU A 2 42.60 40.70 8.50
C LEU A 2 41.59 39.70 9.09
N PRO A 3 40.30 40.06 9.15
CA PRO A 3 39.29 39.09 9.53
C PRO A 3 39.23 37.98 8.48
N ARG A 4 39.50 36.78 8.90
CA ARG A 4 39.22 35.63 8.06
C ARG A 4 37.71 35.48 7.93
N THR A 5 37.18 35.89 6.82
CA THR A 5 35.87 35.48 6.40
C THR A 5 35.95 34.00 6.05
N ILE A 6 35.44 33.17 6.89
CA ILE A 6 35.19 31.80 6.53
C ILE A 6 34.07 31.84 5.50
N PRO A 7 34.32 31.41 4.23
CA PRO A 7 33.22 31.28 3.30
C PRO A 7 32.27 30.24 3.90
N GLY A 8 31.07 30.70 4.19
CA GLY A 8 30.03 29.84 4.69
C GLY A 8 29.92 28.65 3.74
N LEU A 9 30.04 27.46 4.30
CA LEU A 9 29.69 26.24 3.61
C LEU A 9 28.20 26.31 3.27
N PHE A 10 27.92 26.90 2.11
CA PHE A 10 26.62 26.68 1.49
C PHE A 10 26.58 25.22 1.07
N SER A 11 26.08 24.42 1.94
CA SER A 11 25.64 23.09 1.57
C SER A 11 24.53 23.28 0.53
N ARG A 12 24.92 23.29 -0.73
CA ARG A 12 23.97 23.12 -1.80
C ARG A 12 23.43 21.72 -1.65
N ARG A 13 22.35 21.60 -0.92
CA ARG A 13 21.51 20.44 -1.06
C ARG A 13 21.06 20.46 -2.51
N LEU A 14 21.71 19.64 -3.31
CA LEU A 14 21.21 19.29 -4.60
C LEU A 14 19.90 18.55 -4.35
N PHE A 15 18.81 19.31 -4.37
CA PHE A 15 17.52 18.70 -4.59
C PHE A 15 17.59 18.19 -6.03
N SER A 16 17.99 16.95 -6.17
CA SER A 16 17.68 16.21 -7.35
C SER A 16 16.15 16.22 -7.44
N ALA A 17 15.63 17.16 -8.19
CA ALA A 17 14.26 17.08 -8.63
C ALA A 17 14.19 15.89 -9.57
N SER A 18 14.14 14.70 -8.98
CA SER A 18 13.68 13.54 -9.66
C SER A 18 12.26 13.87 -10.09
N THR A 19 12.09 14.20 -11.34
CA THR A 19 10.79 14.25 -11.96
C THR A 19 10.25 12.83 -11.89
N ARG A 20 9.64 12.49 -10.77
CA ARG A 20 8.85 11.27 -10.69
C ARG A 20 7.75 11.43 -11.73
N MET A 21 7.83 10.62 -12.78
CA MET A 21 6.68 10.48 -13.68
C MET A 21 5.49 10.15 -12.81
N ALA A 22 4.38 10.86 -13.01
CA ALA A 22 3.15 10.60 -12.28
C ALA A 22 2.82 9.11 -12.42
N SER A 23 2.63 8.43 -11.29
CA SER A 23 2.28 7.03 -11.27
C SER A 23 0.93 6.81 -11.96
N THR A 24 0.81 5.73 -12.75
CA THR A 24 -0.47 5.29 -13.31
C THR A 24 -1.32 4.54 -12.29
N THR A 25 -0.76 4.23 -11.11
CA THR A 25 -1.42 3.48 -10.05
C THR A 25 -1.29 4.19 -8.69
N PRO A 26 -1.79 5.43 -8.56
CA PRO A 26 -1.62 6.21 -7.34
C PRO A 26 -2.28 5.59 -6.12
N MET A 27 -3.42 4.93 -6.27
CA MET A 27 -4.10 4.27 -5.15
C MET A 27 -3.31 3.06 -4.66
N GLU A 28 -2.82 2.24 -5.58
CA GLU A 28 -1.96 1.10 -5.24
C GLU A 28 -0.70 1.56 -4.51
N ASP A 29 -0.06 2.62 -5.00
CA ASP A 29 1.13 3.18 -4.39
C ASP A 29 0.86 3.66 -2.96
N LEU A 30 -0.26 4.33 -2.74
CA LEU A 30 -0.68 4.83 -1.43
C LEU A 30 -0.95 3.66 -0.46
N MET A 31 -1.65 2.64 -0.92
CA MET A 31 -1.91 1.44 -0.13
C MET A 31 -0.61 0.75 0.25
N ARG A 32 0.30 0.60 -0.69
CA ARG A 32 1.61 -0.02 -0.48
C ARG A 32 2.39 0.73 0.60
N ASP A 33 2.45 2.04 0.52
CA ASP A 33 3.15 2.87 1.50
C ASP A 33 2.54 2.72 2.89
N LYS A 34 1.24 2.84 3.02
CA LYS A 34 0.55 2.72 4.32
C LYS A 34 0.74 1.35 4.95
N LEU A 35 0.54 0.30 4.18
CA LEU A 35 0.65 -1.07 4.67
C LEU A 35 2.10 -1.44 5.01
N THR A 36 3.05 -0.98 4.22
CA THR A 36 4.48 -1.22 4.48
C THR A 36 4.92 -0.55 5.78
N HIS A 37 4.54 0.70 5.99
CA HIS A 37 4.92 1.43 7.21
C HIS A 37 4.26 0.86 8.47
N ALA A 38 3.00 0.48 8.38
CA ALA A 38 2.24 0.04 9.56
C ALA A 38 2.51 -1.41 9.95
N LEU A 39 2.68 -2.30 8.98
CA LEU A 39 2.73 -3.74 9.20
C LEU A 39 4.11 -4.36 8.93
N THR A 40 5.02 -3.62 8.33
CA THR A 40 6.35 -4.11 7.93
C THR A 40 6.30 -5.55 7.36
N PRO A 41 5.49 -5.77 6.30
CA PRO A 41 5.26 -7.12 5.81
C PRO A 41 6.49 -7.73 5.15
N SER A 42 6.65 -9.04 5.31
CA SER A 42 7.67 -9.81 4.56
C SER A 42 7.22 -10.03 3.11
N THR A 43 5.92 -10.06 2.89
CA THR A 43 5.32 -10.15 1.57
C THR A 43 4.10 -9.24 1.50
N LEU A 44 4.02 -8.46 0.44
CA LEU A 44 2.89 -7.59 0.14
C LEU A 44 2.62 -7.64 -1.35
N VAL A 45 1.49 -8.21 -1.72
CA VAL A 45 1.04 -8.30 -3.11
C VAL A 45 -0.29 -7.57 -3.24
N ILE A 46 -0.33 -6.56 -4.07
CA ILE A 46 -1.54 -5.78 -4.35
C ILE A 46 -1.92 -6.03 -5.81
N ARG A 47 -3.08 -6.63 -6.01
CA ARG A 47 -3.62 -6.90 -7.35
C ARG A 47 -4.83 -6.01 -7.58
N ASN A 48 -4.79 -5.25 -8.67
CA ASN A 48 -5.90 -4.41 -9.09
C ASN A 48 -6.80 -5.21 -10.02
N ASP A 49 -7.99 -5.54 -9.54
CA ASP A 49 -8.99 -6.33 -10.29
C ASP A 49 -10.11 -5.45 -10.85
N SER A 50 -9.93 -4.15 -10.89
CA SER A 50 -10.97 -3.20 -11.33
C SER A 50 -11.53 -3.51 -12.71
N HIS A 51 -10.69 -3.99 -13.63
CA HIS A 51 -11.10 -4.33 -14.99
C HIS A 51 -12.10 -5.50 -15.05
N LEU A 52 -12.08 -6.38 -14.06
CA LEU A 52 -13.01 -7.52 -13.96
C LEU A 52 -14.44 -7.08 -13.60
N HIS A 53 -14.58 -5.86 -13.08
CA HIS A 53 -15.83 -5.32 -12.59
C HIS A 53 -16.29 -4.06 -13.37
N ALA A 54 -15.67 -3.80 -14.51
CA ALA A 54 -15.93 -2.59 -15.32
C ALA A 54 -17.39 -2.46 -15.78
N HIS A 55 -18.11 -3.58 -15.88
CA HIS A 55 -19.53 -3.61 -16.29
C HIS A 55 -20.50 -3.61 -15.11
N HIS A 56 -20.01 -3.55 -13.88
CA HIS A 56 -20.86 -3.51 -12.71
C HIS A 56 -21.61 -2.17 -12.65
N SER A 57 -22.91 -2.21 -12.32
CA SER A 57 -23.73 -0.99 -12.28
C SER A 57 -23.18 0.07 -11.31
N ALA A 58 -22.56 -0.34 -10.21
CA ALA A 58 -21.90 0.55 -9.27
C ALA A 58 -20.71 1.31 -9.85
N MET A 59 -20.14 0.83 -10.95
CA MET A 59 -19.00 1.42 -11.65
C MET A 59 -19.43 2.35 -12.79
N GLN A 60 -20.71 2.44 -13.12
CA GLN A 60 -21.18 3.33 -14.16
C GLN A 60 -20.91 4.78 -13.77
N GLY A 61 -20.23 5.49 -14.65
CA GLY A 61 -19.84 6.88 -14.42
C GLY A 61 -18.55 7.07 -13.65
N SER A 62 -17.92 5.99 -13.16
CA SER A 62 -16.60 6.06 -12.52
C SER A 62 -15.48 6.13 -13.56
N THR A 63 -14.61 7.13 -13.42
CA THR A 63 -13.40 7.27 -14.25
C THR A 63 -12.19 6.59 -13.59
N SER A 64 -12.33 6.15 -12.35
CA SER A 64 -11.24 5.49 -11.62
C SER A 64 -11.05 4.07 -12.11
N LYS A 65 -9.80 3.71 -12.37
CA LYS A 65 -9.37 2.35 -12.74
C LYS A 65 -8.81 1.58 -11.54
N GLU A 66 -8.87 2.16 -10.35
CA GLU A 66 -8.29 1.60 -9.13
C GLU A 66 -9.33 1.53 -8.02
N THR A 67 -10.35 0.68 -8.21
CA THR A 67 -11.48 0.58 -7.28
C THR A 67 -11.64 -0.79 -6.63
N HIS A 68 -11.12 -1.85 -7.25
CA HIS A 68 -11.25 -3.22 -6.78
C HIS A 68 -9.88 -3.84 -6.61
N PHE A 69 -9.55 -4.25 -5.38
CA PHE A 69 -8.23 -4.78 -5.06
C PHE A 69 -8.30 -6.11 -4.34
N HIS A 70 -7.33 -6.95 -4.61
CA HIS A 70 -7.02 -8.13 -3.83
C HIS A 70 -5.63 -7.96 -3.23
N VAL A 71 -5.52 -7.99 -1.92
CA VAL A 71 -4.27 -7.74 -1.22
C VAL A 71 -3.87 -8.95 -0.38
N THR A 72 -2.67 -9.43 -0.60
CA THR A 72 -2.05 -10.48 0.21
C THR A 72 -0.97 -9.85 1.07
N ILE A 73 -1.07 -10.05 2.38
CA ILE A 73 -0.13 -9.48 3.35
C ILE A 73 0.38 -10.59 4.26
N VAL A 74 1.69 -10.72 4.33
CA VAL A 74 2.35 -11.62 5.29
C VAL A 74 3.13 -10.75 6.27
N SER A 75 2.75 -10.78 7.55
CA SER A 75 3.34 -9.91 8.57
C SER A 75 3.32 -10.56 9.94
N ASP A 76 4.38 -10.34 10.71
CA ASP A 76 4.45 -10.72 12.13
C ASP A 76 3.41 -9.98 12.98
N ALA A 77 2.93 -8.83 12.52
CA ALA A 77 1.91 -8.06 13.22
C ALA A 77 0.58 -8.82 13.36
N PHE A 78 0.38 -9.87 12.57
CA PHE A 78 -0.82 -10.69 12.62
C PHE A 78 -0.74 -11.87 13.61
N GLU A 79 0.41 -12.06 14.25
CA GLU A 79 0.56 -13.13 15.25
C GLU A 79 -0.43 -12.98 16.40
N SER A 80 -0.95 -14.10 16.86
CA SER A 80 -1.94 -14.17 17.94
C SER A 80 -3.26 -13.46 17.63
N LYS A 81 -3.55 -13.18 16.35
CA LYS A 81 -4.79 -12.55 15.91
C LYS A 81 -5.56 -13.47 14.97
N MET A 82 -6.87 -13.54 15.19
CA MET A 82 -7.79 -14.25 14.30
C MET A 82 -8.01 -13.43 13.03
N GLN A 83 -8.45 -14.07 11.95
CA GLN A 83 -8.66 -13.42 10.66
C GLN A 83 -9.54 -12.15 10.74
N PRO A 84 -10.69 -12.15 11.45
CA PRO A 84 -11.49 -10.93 11.55
C PRO A 84 -10.73 -9.74 12.17
N ALA A 85 -9.88 -9.98 13.16
CA ALA A 85 -9.07 -8.94 13.77
C ALA A 85 -8.00 -8.40 12.82
N ARG A 86 -7.37 -9.29 12.06
CA ARG A 86 -6.38 -8.93 11.04
C ARG A 86 -7.00 -8.04 9.96
N HIS A 87 -8.17 -8.43 9.47
CA HIS A 87 -8.90 -7.65 8.46
C HIS A 87 -9.29 -6.28 8.99
N ARG A 88 -9.76 -6.18 10.23
CA ARG A 88 -10.07 -4.89 10.86
C ARG A 88 -8.85 -3.98 10.94
N MET A 89 -7.67 -4.52 11.23
CA MET A 89 -6.42 -3.75 11.24
C MET A 89 -6.14 -3.12 9.87
N VAL A 90 -6.30 -3.89 8.81
CA VAL A 90 -6.07 -3.40 7.44
C VAL A 90 -7.13 -2.39 7.04
N TYR A 91 -8.40 -2.65 7.31
CA TYR A 91 -9.48 -1.70 7.03
C TYR A 91 -9.28 -0.38 7.77
N ALA A 92 -8.81 -0.41 9.01
CA ALA A 92 -8.53 0.80 9.77
C ALA A 92 -7.41 1.64 9.13
N LEU A 93 -6.39 0.99 8.59
CA LEU A 93 -5.29 1.66 7.91
C LEU A 93 -5.72 2.31 6.60
N LEU A 94 -6.68 1.72 5.90
CA LEU A 94 -7.16 2.16 4.59
C LEU A 94 -8.54 2.85 4.66
N LYS A 95 -8.95 3.24 5.84
CA LYS A 95 -10.27 3.83 6.08
C LYS A 95 -10.56 5.04 5.18
N GLU A 96 -9.59 5.93 5.04
CA GLU A 96 -9.73 7.14 4.22
C GLU A 96 -9.93 6.80 2.75
N GLU A 97 -9.14 5.87 2.24
CA GLU A 97 -9.17 5.44 0.84
C GLU A 97 -10.46 4.70 0.51
N MET A 98 -11.03 3.98 1.48
CA MET A 98 -12.31 3.29 1.30
C MET A 98 -13.50 4.24 1.40
N ALA A 99 -13.37 5.34 2.15
CA ALA A 99 -14.43 6.31 2.33
C ALA A 99 -14.49 7.37 1.24
N GLN A 100 -13.37 7.64 0.55
CA GLN A 100 -13.33 8.68 -0.47
C GLN A 100 -14.10 8.29 -1.73
N GLU A 101 -14.73 9.28 -2.35
CA GLU A 101 -15.39 9.09 -3.63
C GLU A 101 -14.36 8.76 -4.72
N GLY A 102 -14.64 7.72 -5.51
CA GLY A 102 -13.69 7.22 -6.51
C GLY A 102 -12.51 6.42 -5.92
N GLY A 103 -12.52 6.18 -4.62
CA GLY A 103 -11.51 5.38 -3.95
C GLY A 103 -11.77 3.88 -4.03
N ILE A 104 -11.34 3.15 -3.00
CA ILE A 104 -11.49 1.69 -2.97
C ILE A 104 -12.97 1.34 -2.79
N HIS A 105 -13.54 0.63 -3.77
CA HIS A 105 -14.92 0.17 -3.74
C HIS A 105 -15.05 -1.25 -3.15
N ALA A 106 -14.10 -2.11 -3.45
CA ALA A 106 -14.05 -3.46 -2.91
C ALA A 106 -12.61 -3.85 -2.59
N LEU A 107 -12.42 -4.47 -1.44
CA LEU A 107 -11.11 -4.90 -0.96
C LEU A 107 -11.21 -6.34 -0.43
N GLN A 108 -10.52 -7.24 -1.10
CA GLN A 108 -10.35 -8.62 -0.64
C GLN A 108 -8.99 -8.76 0.02
N LEU A 109 -8.97 -9.40 1.17
CA LEU A 109 -7.76 -9.54 1.97
C LEU A 109 -7.39 -11.01 2.17
N LYS A 110 -6.10 -11.29 2.04
CA LYS A 110 -5.48 -12.54 2.45
C LYS A 110 -4.35 -12.19 3.42
N THR A 111 -4.54 -12.51 4.68
CA THR A 111 -3.63 -12.13 5.76
C THR A 111 -3.03 -13.37 6.41
N LYS A 112 -1.71 -13.38 6.52
CA LYS A 112 -0.95 -14.50 7.05
C LYS A 112 0.20 -14.03 7.94
N THR A 113 0.60 -14.89 8.88
CA THR A 113 1.90 -14.76 9.53
C THR A 113 2.96 -15.47 8.68
N PRO A 114 4.26 -15.16 8.86
CA PRO A 114 5.33 -15.90 8.18
C PRO A 114 5.28 -17.41 8.41
N ALA A 115 4.93 -17.84 9.62
CA ALA A 115 4.79 -19.27 9.94
C ALA A 115 3.65 -19.93 9.15
N GLU A 116 2.52 -19.24 9.01
CA GLU A 116 1.38 -19.73 8.23
C GLU A 116 1.72 -19.82 6.74
N GLU A 117 2.44 -18.84 6.20
CA GLU A 117 2.92 -18.88 4.82
C GLU A 117 3.84 -20.07 4.59
N GLN A 118 4.78 -20.31 5.51
CA GLN A 118 5.70 -21.44 5.40
C GLN A 118 4.95 -22.77 5.41
N ARG A 119 3.99 -22.94 6.30
CA ARG A 119 3.16 -24.16 6.34
C ARG A 119 2.36 -24.36 5.06
N GLU A 120 1.86 -23.28 4.47
CA GLU A 120 1.15 -23.36 3.21
C GLU A 120 2.06 -23.81 2.06
N LYS A 121 3.27 -23.29 1.99
CA LYS A 121 4.28 -23.69 0.99
C LYS A 121 4.64 -25.17 1.15
N GLU A 122 4.81 -25.65 2.36
CA GLU A 122 5.12 -27.06 2.65
C GLU A 122 4.00 -28.00 2.21
N ARG A 123 2.73 -27.59 2.39
CA ARG A 123 1.59 -28.38 1.95
C ARG A 123 1.46 -28.47 0.43
N LYS A 124 1.95 -27.47 -0.29
CA LYS A 124 1.90 -27.41 -1.77
C LYS A 124 3.11 -28.07 -2.44
N ALA A 125 4.11 -28.39 -1.66
CA ALA A 125 5.33 -29.02 -2.18
C ALA A 125 5.10 -30.53 -2.47
#